data_656336dcdf2546f254e1cc44015a033d
#
_entry.id   656336dcdf2546f254e1cc44015a033d
#
_cell.length_a   1.000
_cell.length_b   1.000
_cell.length_c   1.000
_cell.angle_alpha   90.00
_cell.angle_beta   90.00
_cell.angle_gamma   90.00
#
_symmetry.space_group_name_H-M   'P 1'
#
loop_
_entity.id
_entity.type
_entity.pdbx_description
1 polymer ?
#
loop_
_entity_poly.entity_id
_entity_poly.type
_entity_poly.pdbx_seq_one_letter_code
_entity_poly.pdbx_strand_id
1 'polypeptide(L)'
;MSGPLDSWNKVEAFARTLPGTESGTSYRMPNVKIAANGRGFVWTGHEAETSFAVAIDLDTVEMLKETEPETYWQSPHYQGYPAVLVRYDSPDPDRVRHVIALGHAYTSAKKPVKPRKKK
;
A
#
# COMPACT_ATOMS: atom_id res chain seq x y z
N MET A 1 10.96 4.78 14.92
CA MET A 1 9.96 5.32 15.33
C MET A 1 8.80 4.58 15.33
N SER A 2 8.29 4.43 16.29
CA SER A 2 7.27 3.49 16.40
C SER A 2 5.98 4.08 16.72
N GLY A 3 5.52 5.03 16.28
CA GLY A 3 4.18 5.54 16.53
C GLY A 3 3.15 4.74 15.78
N PRO A 4 1.89 4.93 16.07
CA PRO A 4 0.82 4.26 15.36
C PRO A 4 0.71 4.78 13.93
N LEU A 5 0.22 3.92 13.05
CA LEU A 5 -0.05 4.31 11.66
C LEU A 5 -1.56 4.46 11.52
N ASP A 6 -2.12 5.42 12.21
CA ASP A 6 -3.56 5.55 12.34
C ASP A 6 -4.18 6.62 11.44
N SER A 7 -3.43 7.10 10.47
CA SER A 7 -3.96 8.04 9.49
C SER A 7 -3.13 7.96 8.23
N TRP A 8 -3.68 8.46 7.13
CA TRP A 8 -2.92 8.47 5.88
C TRP A 8 -1.64 9.30 6.02
N ASN A 9 -1.68 10.41 6.74
CA ASN A 9 -0.49 11.23 6.89
C ASN A 9 0.66 10.44 7.50
N LYS A 10 0.37 9.60 8.47
CA LYS A 10 1.40 8.81 9.11
C LYS A 10 1.89 7.68 8.22
N VAL A 11 0.97 7.07 7.48
CA VAL A 11 1.35 6.02 6.53
C VAL A 11 2.24 6.61 5.43
N GLU A 12 1.85 7.76 4.90
CA GLU A 12 2.63 8.41 3.86
C GLU A 12 4.01 8.78 4.37
N ALA A 13 4.09 9.33 5.59
CA ALA A 13 5.37 9.71 6.16
C ALA A 13 6.29 8.51 6.29
N PHE A 14 5.77 7.38 6.74
CA PHE A 14 6.59 6.18 6.84
C PHE A 14 7.00 5.68 5.46
N ALA A 15 6.05 5.62 4.54
CA ALA A 15 6.34 5.10 3.19
C ALA A 15 7.41 5.95 2.50
N ARG A 16 7.41 7.26 2.76
CA ARG A 16 8.40 8.14 2.16
C ARG A 16 9.78 7.98 2.74
N THR A 17 9.92 7.28 3.87
CA THR A 17 11.26 6.97 4.39
C THR A 17 11.93 5.85 3.61
N LEU A 18 11.17 5.10 2.82
CA LEU A 18 11.74 4.02 2.03
C LEU A 18 12.42 4.60 0.79
N PRO A 19 13.50 3.96 0.32
CA PRO A 19 14.30 4.58 -0.74
C PRO A 19 13.57 4.67 -2.08
N GLY A 20 13.83 5.75 -2.80
CA GLY A 20 13.33 5.91 -4.16
C GLY A 20 11.83 6.11 -4.27
N THR A 21 11.21 6.74 -3.27
CA THR A 21 9.76 6.94 -3.26
C THR A 21 9.41 8.41 -3.46
N GLU A 22 8.21 8.63 -3.94
CA GLU A 22 7.67 9.98 -4.07
C GLU A 22 6.18 9.97 -3.86
N SER A 23 5.63 11.04 -3.35
CA SER A 23 4.19 11.18 -3.18
C SER A 23 3.55 11.57 -4.50
N GLY A 24 2.34 11.08 -4.74
CA GLY A 24 1.61 11.41 -5.95
C GLY A 24 0.14 11.17 -5.74
N THR A 25 -0.58 11.05 -6.85
CA THR A 25 -2.01 10.77 -6.79
C THR A 25 -2.36 9.74 -7.84
N SER A 26 -3.47 9.05 -7.60
CA SER A 26 -4.01 8.10 -8.54
C SER A 26 -5.52 8.22 -8.42
N TYR A 27 -6.22 8.51 -9.50
CA TYR A 27 -7.67 8.72 -9.48
C TYR A 27 -8.04 9.78 -8.42
N ARG A 28 -7.22 10.82 -8.32
CA ARG A 28 -7.43 11.92 -7.38
C ARG A 28 -7.22 11.55 -5.92
N MET A 29 -6.78 10.34 -5.65
CA MET A 29 -6.51 9.91 -4.28
C MET A 29 -5.01 9.88 -4.06
N PRO A 30 -4.55 10.24 -2.85
CA PRO A 30 -3.11 10.26 -2.60
C PRO A 30 -2.50 8.87 -2.63
N ASN A 31 -1.26 8.80 -3.06
CA ASN A 31 -0.50 7.55 -3.03
C ASN A 31 0.98 7.85 -2.83
N VAL A 32 1.77 6.80 -2.63
CA VAL A 32 3.22 6.89 -2.64
C VAL A 32 3.71 5.91 -3.71
N LYS A 33 4.57 6.37 -4.58
CA LYS A 33 5.03 5.62 -5.73
C LYS A 33 6.49 5.32 -5.64
N ILE A 34 6.91 4.30 -6.39
CA ILE A 34 8.32 4.06 -6.64
C ILE A 34 8.71 4.99 -7.78
N ALA A 35 9.63 5.92 -7.53
CA ALA A 35 9.97 6.93 -8.54
C ALA A 35 10.53 6.28 -9.81
N ALA A 36 11.32 5.23 -9.67
CA ALA A 36 11.98 4.62 -10.81
C ALA A 36 11.02 3.99 -11.80
N ASN A 37 9.89 3.45 -11.34
CA ASN A 37 8.96 2.78 -12.26
C ASN A 37 7.57 3.39 -12.29
N GLY A 38 7.33 4.42 -11.47
CA GLY A 38 6.05 5.12 -11.48
C GLY A 38 4.88 4.36 -10.88
N ARG A 39 5.12 3.26 -10.19
CA ARG A 39 4.05 2.43 -9.66
C ARG A 39 3.78 2.75 -8.20
N GLY A 40 2.50 2.89 -7.85
CA GLY A 40 2.11 3.11 -6.47
C GLY A 40 2.20 1.82 -5.66
N PHE A 41 2.68 1.92 -4.43
CA PHE A 41 2.70 0.75 -3.55
C PHE A 41 1.85 0.95 -2.30
N VAL A 42 1.46 2.18 -1.98
CA VAL A 42 0.42 2.43 -0.98
C VAL A 42 -0.48 3.54 -1.52
N TRP A 43 -1.76 3.44 -1.24
CA TRP A 43 -2.72 4.46 -1.70
C TRP A 43 -3.99 4.39 -0.87
N THR A 44 -4.78 5.47 -0.93
CA THR A 44 -6.11 5.45 -0.33
C THR A 44 -7.14 5.13 -1.40
N GLY A 45 -8.30 4.72 -0.98
CA GLY A 45 -9.37 4.37 -1.90
C GLY A 45 -10.72 4.77 -1.34
N HIS A 46 -11.74 3.97 -1.62
CA HIS A 46 -13.10 4.33 -1.25
C HIS A 46 -13.31 4.51 0.24
N GLU A 47 -12.56 3.81 1.04
CA GLU A 47 -12.72 3.93 2.49
C GLU A 47 -11.50 4.59 3.09
N ALA A 48 -11.16 5.75 2.56
CA ALA A 48 -9.94 6.44 2.93
C ALA A 48 -9.87 6.79 4.42
N GLU A 49 -11.01 6.85 5.10
CA GLU A 49 -11.02 7.20 6.51
C GLU A 49 -10.75 6.01 7.42
N THR A 50 -10.88 4.80 6.92
CA THR A 50 -10.73 3.61 7.74
C THR A 50 -9.56 2.74 7.32
N SER A 51 -9.11 2.86 6.09
CA SER A 51 -8.08 1.95 5.58
C SER A 51 -7.32 2.55 4.41
N PHE A 52 -6.21 1.91 4.10
CA PHE A 52 -5.41 2.22 2.92
C PHE A 52 -5.02 0.90 2.27
N ALA A 53 -4.49 0.95 1.06
CA ALA A 53 -4.12 -0.26 0.32
C ALA A 53 -2.62 -0.36 0.18
N VAL A 54 -2.12 -1.58 0.16
CA VAL A 54 -0.70 -1.88 -0.09
C VAL A 54 -0.62 -2.89 -1.22
N ALA A 55 0.17 -2.59 -2.25
CA ALA A 55 0.42 -3.54 -3.33
C ALA A 55 1.44 -4.56 -2.84
N ILE A 56 1.08 -5.84 -2.90
CA ILE A 56 1.95 -6.90 -2.41
C ILE A 56 1.50 -8.20 -3.07
N ASP A 57 2.37 -9.18 -3.15
CA ASP A 57 2.05 -10.41 -3.87
C ASP A 57 0.82 -11.11 -3.29
N LEU A 58 0.11 -11.81 -4.16
CA LEU A 58 -1.17 -12.39 -3.78
C LEU A 58 -1.04 -13.44 -2.69
N ASP A 59 0.04 -14.22 -2.69
CA ASP A 59 0.24 -15.22 -1.64
C ASP A 59 0.34 -14.55 -0.27
N THR A 60 1.03 -13.42 -0.20
CA THR A 60 1.13 -12.68 1.05
C THR A 60 -0.22 -12.09 1.43
N VAL A 61 -0.97 -11.57 0.45
CA VAL A 61 -2.31 -11.05 0.71
C VAL A 61 -3.17 -12.13 1.37
N GLU A 62 -3.16 -13.34 0.81
CA GLU A 62 -4.02 -14.40 1.35
C GLU A 62 -3.56 -14.81 2.75
N MET A 63 -2.26 -14.86 2.98
CA MET A 63 -1.74 -15.19 4.29
C MET A 63 -2.16 -14.16 5.33
N LEU A 64 -2.08 -12.88 4.99
CA LEU A 64 -2.46 -11.82 5.92
C LEU A 64 -3.95 -11.85 6.23
N LYS A 65 -4.79 -12.11 5.22
CA LYS A 65 -6.23 -12.18 5.43
C LYS A 65 -6.58 -13.35 6.34
N GLU A 66 -5.82 -14.43 6.24
CA GLU A 66 -6.10 -15.61 7.02
C GLU A 66 -5.60 -15.48 8.46
N THR A 67 -4.44 -14.90 8.65
CA THR A 67 -3.83 -14.86 9.97
C THR A 67 -4.17 -13.61 10.77
N GLU A 68 -4.48 -12.51 10.10
CA GLU A 68 -4.73 -11.24 10.79
C GLU A 68 -5.92 -10.51 10.18
N PRO A 69 -7.09 -11.14 10.16
CA PRO A 69 -8.25 -10.57 9.46
C PRO A 69 -8.81 -9.29 10.08
N GLU A 70 -8.46 -9.00 11.32
CA GLU A 70 -8.91 -7.74 11.92
C GLU A 70 -8.21 -6.54 11.31
N THR A 71 -7.05 -6.74 10.71
CA THR A 71 -6.26 -5.66 10.15
C THR A 71 -6.23 -5.70 8.63
N TYR A 72 -6.10 -6.90 8.04
CA TYR A 72 -5.89 -7.06 6.61
C TYR A 72 -7.10 -7.73 5.96
N TRP A 73 -7.60 -7.11 4.88
CA TRP A 73 -8.79 -7.61 4.23
C TRP A 73 -8.82 -7.16 2.78
N GLN A 74 -9.78 -7.62 2.04
CA GLN A 74 -10.02 -7.15 0.68
C GLN A 74 -11.51 -6.95 0.49
N SER A 75 -11.86 -5.82 -0.11
CA SER A 75 -13.25 -5.62 -0.52
C SER A 75 -13.49 -6.48 -1.76
N PRO A 76 -14.75 -6.66 -2.17
CA PRO A 76 -15.03 -7.41 -3.40
C PRO A 76 -14.27 -6.88 -4.61
N HIS A 77 -14.03 -5.57 -4.65
CA HIS A 77 -13.31 -4.96 -5.74
C HIS A 77 -11.87 -5.47 -5.83
N TYR A 78 -11.27 -5.80 -4.69
CA TYR A 78 -9.87 -6.22 -4.66
C TYR A 78 -9.67 -7.73 -4.60
N GLN A 79 -10.72 -8.52 -4.47
CA GLN A 79 -10.53 -9.95 -4.33
C GLN A 79 -9.75 -10.52 -5.50
N GLY A 80 -8.72 -11.31 -5.21
CA GLY A 80 -7.86 -11.88 -6.23
C GLY A 80 -6.83 -10.95 -6.80
N TYR A 81 -6.76 -9.72 -6.29
CA TYR A 81 -5.86 -8.71 -6.80
C TYR A 81 -4.66 -8.63 -5.85
N PRO A 82 -3.45 -8.39 -6.35
CA PRO A 82 -2.26 -8.33 -5.48
C PRO A 82 -2.18 -6.99 -4.73
N ALA A 83 -3.15 -6.74 -3.91
CA ALA A 83 -3.17 -5.60 -3.01
C ALA A 83 -4.07 -5.93 -1.84
N VAL A 84 -3.70 -5.48 -0.66
CA VAL A 84 -4.45 -5.75 0.56
C VAL A 84 -4.87 -4.42 1.17
N LEU A 85 -6.06 -4.38 1.75
CA LEU A 85 -6.52 -3.22 2.50
C LEU A 85 -6.07 -3.38 3.95
N VAL A 86 -5.61 -2.29 4.54
CA VAL A 86 -5.07 -2.30 5.89
C VAL A 86 -5.84 -1.27 6.71
N ARG A 87 -6.38 -1.69 7.84
CA ARG A 87 -7.13 -0.77 8.70
C ARG A 87 -6.19 0.10 9.50
N TYR A 88 -6.58 1.36 9.68
CA TYR A 88 -5.76 2.29 10.42
C TYR A 88 -5.68 1.97 11.92
N ASP A 89 -6.66 1.25 12.45
CA ASP A 89 -6.68 0.94 13.88
C ASP A 89 -5.99 -0.36 14.22
N SER A 90 -5.00 -0.75 13.45
CA SER A 90 -4.28 -1.98 13.70
C SER A 90 -3.66 -1.99 15.10
N PRO A 91 -3.76 -3.10 15.81
CA PRO A 91 -3.10 -3.23 17.11
C PRO A 91 -1.58 -3.42 17.00
N ASP A 92 -1.06 -3.62 15.79
CA ASP A 92 0.36 -3.88 15.60
C ASP A 92 0.91 -3.03 14.47
N PRO A 93 1.19 -1.76 14.72
CA PRO A 93 1.71 -0.89 13.67
C PRO A 93 3.08 -1.31 13.14
N ASP A 94 3.90 -1.99 13.94
CA ASP A 94 5.19 -2.46 13.43
C ASP A 94 5.00 -3.53 12.38
N ARG A 95 4.00 -4.39 12.56
CA ARG A 95 3.66 -5.37 11.55
C ARG A 95 3.20 -4.67 10.26
N VAL A 96 2.41 -3.61 10.39
CA VAL A 96 1.95 -2.83 9.24
C VAL A 96 3.15 -2.20 8.53
N ARG A 97 4.11 -1.67 9.26
CA ARG A 97 5.31 -1.11 8.65
C ARG A 97 6.06 -2.15 7.84
N HIS A 98 6.14 -3.37 8.39
CA HIS A 98 6.80 -4.47 7.68
C HIS A 98 6.05 -4.79 6.38
N VAL A 99 4.73 -4.82 6.43
CA VAL A 99 3.92 -5.10 5.23
C VAL A 99 4.13 -4.01 4.19
N ILE A 100 4.19 -2.75 4.60
CA ILE A 100 4.44 -1.65 3.67
C ILE A 100 5.83 -1.82 3.03
N ALA A 101 6.83 -2.20 3.82
CA ALA A 101 8.17 -2.41 3.28
C ALA A 101 8.20 -3.57 2.30
N LEU A 102 7.45 -4.64 2.56
CA LEU A 102 7.34 -5.74 1.61
C LEU A 102 6.67 -5.29 0.33
N GLY A 103 5.65 -4.43 0.45
CA GLY A 103 4.99 -3.86 -0.73
C GLY A 103 5.93 -2.99 -1.55
N HIS A 104 6.78 -2.24 -0.87
CA HIS A 104 7.79 -1.44 -1.54
C HIS A 104 8.71 -2.34 -2.36
N ALA A 105 9.22 -3.41 -1.77
CA ALA A 105 10.12 -4.34 -2.47
C ALA A 105 9.42 -5.02 -3.63
N TYR A 106 8.19 -5.47 -3.41
CA TYR A 106 7.42 -6.13 -4.45
C TYR A 106 7.20 -5.21 -5.65
N THR A 107 6.82 -3.97 -5.37
CA THR A 107 6.50 -3.01 -6.42
C THR A 107 7.75 -2.51 -7.12
N SER A 108 8.85 -2.36 -6.37
CA SER A 108 10.11 -1.91 -6.96
C SER A 108 10.64 -2.90 -7.99
N ALA A 109 10.31 -4.17 -7.87
CA ALA A 109 10.78 -5.19 -8.78
C ALA A 109 10.00 -5.21 -10.09
N LYS A 110 8.92 -4.44 -10.20
CA LYS A 110 8.10 -4.48 -11.40
C LYS A 110 8.66 -3.57 -12.48
N LYS A 111 8.28 -3.86 -13.73
CA LYS A 111 8.68 -3.02 -14.84
C LYS A 111 8.02 -1.66 -14.73
N PRO A 112 8.62 -0.63 -15.33
CA PRO A 112 8.00 0.69 -15.33
C PRO A 112 6.62 0.67 -15.96
N VAL A 113 5.79 1.60 -15.51
CA VAL A 113 4.47 1.78 -16.07
C VAL A 113 4.67 2.24 -17.51
N LYS A 114 3.93 1.63 -18.46
CA LYS A 114 4.05 2.03 -19.82
C LYS A 114 3.52 3.41 -20.03
N PRO A 115 4.21 4.25 -20.77
CA PRO A 115 3.70 5.59 -21.02
C PRO A 115 2.45 5.51 -21.85
N ARG A 116 1.54 6.51 -21.66
CA ARG A 116 0.36 6.53 -22.39
C ARG A 116 0.71 6.83 -23.81
N LYS A 117 0.10 6.19 -24.72
CA LYS A 117 0.43 6.37 -26.04
C LYS A 117 0.01 7.61 -26.47
N LYS A 118 0.65 8.32 -27.10
CA LYS A 118 0.29 9.48 -27.48
C LYS A 118 0.08 9.51 -28.77
N LYS A 119 -0.24 9.50 -29.07
CA LYS A 119 -0.37 9.41 -30.16
C LYS A 119 -0.65 9.91 -30.53
#